data_0224b97280b1354b0e9abe27cd35e623
#
_entry.id   0224b97280b1354b0e9abe27cd35e623
#
_cell.length_a   1.000
_cell.length_b   1.000
_cell.length_c   1.000
_cell.angle_alpha   90.00
_cell.angle_beta   90.00
_cell.angle_gamma   90.00
#
_symmetry.space_group_name_H-M   'P 1'
#
loop_
_entity.id
_entity.type
_entity.pdbx_description
1 polymer ?
#
loop_
_entity_poly.entity_id
_entity_poly.type
_entity_poly.pdbx_seq_one_letter_code
_entity_poly.pdbx_strand_id
1 'polypeptide(L)'
;MKRKLLAIVAADMVGFSRLIEDDEITILSRQKVIFNKIIKPEIKKFNGEIIKTTGDGFLAKFDSSLDAVESSFQIQKRVNLLEEKFSSDKRIWYRFGINVGDVVLDEGDVFGNCVNIASRLETISDAGGICITGDIFQNIKNLKSYNYKHLGNQRLKNISQLINVYKIIVDDKILDIENPKSQILTEVDQEIRYCSSNDGTTIAYAKVGNGPPLIKAPNFMSSLEHDWRSPIWNHIYRFLGKDHTLIRFDQRGNGSSDWDTPNISFELFLEDMETVVNASKLDKFPLYGVSQGCPLSIAYAVKHPEKVSHLILFGGYAKGRAKRGDTTYEANSTMEQTMILSGWENENPAFRQFFTSSMIPDASKEQMDTFNDICKIATSAKNAAKISLVNDNIDVSDLLSKVNIPTIIFHCTEDARVPISEGKFLAANIKNSKFVPLKSKNHLILETDKEWIVFQSELNDFLKKF
;
A
#
# COMPACT_ATOMS: atom_id res chain seq x y z
N MET A 1 35.53 -16.56 -15.04
CA MET A 1 34.52 -16.55 -16.13
C MET A 1 33.66 -17.81 -16.06
N LYS A 2 32.33 -17.67 -15.90
CA LYS A 2 31.37 -18.79 -15.88
C LYS A 2 30.34 -18.59 -16.98
N ARG A 3 30.11 -19.63 -17.79
CA ARG A 3 29.03 -19.60 -18.79
C ARG A 3 27.71 -20.03 -18.18
N LYS A 4 26.62 -19.34 -18.53
CA LYS A 4 25.26 -19.66 -18.10
C LYS A 4 24.25 -19.30 -19.19
N LEU A 5 23.20 -20.11 -19.34
CA LEU A 5 22.06 -19.78 -20.19
C LEU A 5 21.15 -18.84 -19.41
N LEU A 6 20.93 -17.62 -19.89
CA LEU A 6 20.11 -16.60 -19.24
C LEU A 6 19.21 -15.89 -20.23
N ALA A 7 18.06 -15.41 -19.76
CA ALA A 7 17.29 -14.40 -20.45
C ALA A 7 17.82 -13.01 -20.08
N ILE A 8 18.11 -12.21 -21.10
CA ILE A 8 18.65 -10.85 -20.96
C ILE A 8 17.58 -9.86 -21.41
N VAL A 9 17.33 -8.88 -20.57
CA VAL A 9 16.46 -7.73 -20.84
C VAL A 9 17.31 -6.49 -21.00
N ALA A 10 17.23 -5.85 -22.15
CA ALA A 10 17.76 -4.51 -22.39
C ALA A 10 16.59 -3.54 -22.48
N ALA A 11 16.67 -2.42 -21.80
CA ALA A 11 15.66 -1.38 -21.81
C ALA A 11 16.28 0.01 -21.86
N ASP A 12 15.62 0.92 -22.57
CA ASP A 12 16.09 2.29 -22.77
C ASP A 12 14.92 3.27 -22.83
N MET A 13 15.16 4.51 -22.40
CA MET A 13 14.15 5.59 -22.41
C MET A 13 14.11 6.28 -23.77
N VAL A 14 12.94 6.34 -24.37
CA VAL A 14 12.75 6.93 -25.69
C VAL A 14 12.90 8.44 -25.65
N GLY A 15 13.83 8.97 -26.46
CA GLY A 15 14.01 10.42 -26.62
C GLY A 15 14.53 11.13 -25.39
N PHE A 16 15.31 10.46 -24.53
CA PHE A 16 15.85 11.01 -23.29
C PHE A 16 16.53 12.36 -23.46
N SER A 17 17.45 12.50 -24.45
CA SER A 17 18.15 13.78 -24.69
C SER A 17 17.19 14.94 -24.94
N ARG A 18 16.14 14.72 -25.76
CA ARG A 18 15.11 15.74 -26.02
C ARG A 18 14.34 16.12 -24.76
N LEU A 19 13.92 15.12 -23.96
CA LEU A 19 13.18 15.35 -22.72
C LEU A 19 14.01 16.12 -21.70
N ILE A 20 15.32 15.84 -21.62
CA ILE A 20 16.27 16.55 -20.74
C ILE A 20 16.49 17.99 -21.22
N GLU A 21 16.59 18.25 -22.53
CA GLU A 21 16.69 19.62 -23.05
C GLU A 21 15.50 20.49 -22.68
N ASP A 22 14.28 19.90 -22.60
CA ASP A 22 13.06 20.62 -22.24
C ASP A 22 12.95 20.89 -20.72
N ASP A 23 13.24 19.91 -19.85
CA ASP A 23 13.15 20.05 -18.39
C ASP A 23 13.98 18.96 -17.67
N GLU A 24 15.27 19.23 -17.51
CA GLU A 24 16.23 18.29 -16.93
C GLU A 24 15.85 17.82 -15.53
N ILE A 25 15.52 18.77 -14.63
CA ILE A 25 15.29 18.46 -13.20
C ILE A 25 14.05 17.59 -13.03
N THR A 26 12.97 17.93 -13.70
CA THR A 26 11.71 17.16 -13.62
C THR A 26 11.85 15.78 -14.24
N ILE A 27 12.52 15.68 -15.41
CA ILE A 27 12.70 14.38 -16.10
C ILE A 27 13.59 13.45 -15.28
N LEU A 28 14.72 13.92 -14.75
CA LEU A 28 15.58 13.12 -13.88
C LEU A 28 14.86 12.68 -12.59
N SER A 29 14.03 13.53 -12.02
CA SER A 29 13.23 13.19 -10.84
C SER A 29 12.21 12.08 -11.16
N ARG A 30 11.46 12.22 -12.27
CA ARG A 30 10.49 11.21 -12.73
C ARG A 30 11.18 9.89 -13.06
N GLN A 31 12.31 9.92 -13.78
CA GLN A 31 13.11 8.73 -14.09
C GLN A 31 13.53 7.99 -12.80
N LYS A 32 14.04 8.72 -11.78
CA LYS A 32 14.40 8.13 -10.48
C LYS A 32 13.19 7.46 -9.80
N VAL A 33 12.02 8.09 -9.86
CA VAL A 33 10.78 7.52 -9.32
C VAL A 33 10.42 6.24 -10.06
N ILE A 34 10.37 6.25 -11.39
CA ILE A 34 10.08 5.08 -12.22
C ILE A 34 11.08 3.95 -11.91
N PHE A 35 12.37 4.26 -11.90
CA PHE A 35 13.41 3.27 -11.69
C PHE A 35 13.32 2.62 -10.30
N ASN A 36 13.16 3.41 -9.25
CA ASN A 36 13.16 2.91 -7.88
C ASN A 36 11.82 2.30 -7.45
N LYS A 37 10.68 2.83 -7.96
CA LYS A 37 9.34 2.39 -7.52
C LYS A 37 8.67 1.40 -8.47
N ILE A 38 9.13 1.28 -9.71
CA ILE A 38 8.55 0.36 -10.69
C ILE A 38 9.60 -0.64 -11.16
N ILE A 39 10.69 -0.18 -11.79
CA ILE A 39 11.64 -1.05 -12.48
C ILE A 39 12.33 -2.01 -11.51
N LYS A 40 13.01 -1.49 -10.48
CA LYS A 40 13.70 -2.34 -9.48
C LYS A 40 12.77 -3.34 -8.79
N PRO A 41 11.59 -2.93 -8.27
CA PRO A 41 10.67 -3.86 -7.61
C PRO A 41 10.15 -4.95 -8.54
N GLU A 42 9.76 -4.61 -9.78
CA GLU A 42 9.24 -5.62 -10.71
C GLU A 42 10.32 -6.62 -11.15
N ILE A 43 11.55 -6.16 -11.41
CA ILE A 43 12.66 -7.06 -11.72
C ILE A 43 12.90 -8.02 -10.55
N LYS A 44 12.97 -7.53 -9.33
CA LYS A 44 13.17 -8.35 -8.13
C LYS A 44 12.02 -9.32 -7.88
N LYS A 45 10.78 -8.89 -8.07
CA LYS A 45 9.56 -9.69 -7.91
C LYS A 45 9.55 -10.92 -8.82
N PHE A 46 10.09 -10.79 -10.03
CA PHE A 46 10.22 -11.87 -11.00
C PHE A 46 11.63 -12.50 -11.01
N ASN A 47 12.30 -12.53 -9.86
CA ASN A 47 13.60 -13.19 -9.64
C ASN A 47 14.72 -12.69 -10.57
N GLY A 48 14.61 -11.47 -11.10
CA GLY A 48 15.62 -10.85 -11.95
C GLY A 48 16.64 -10.06 -11.13
N GLU A 49 17.76 -9.76 -11.79
CA GLU A 49 18.83 -8.94 -11.24
C GLU A 49 19.25 -7.88 -12.25
N ILE A 50 19.31 -6.61 -11.84
CA ILE A 50 19.86 -5.51 -12.65
C ILE A 50 21.38 -5.66 -12.67
N ILE A 51 21.94 -5.80 -13.86
CA ILE A 51 23.39 -5.90 -14.08
C ILE A 51 24.02 -4.52 -14.03
N LYS A 52 23.46 -3.59 -14.80
CA LYS A 52 23.93 -2.20 -14.88
C LYS A 52 22.86 -1.26 -15.39
N THR A 53 23.05 0.02 -15.08
CA THR A 53 22.28 1.14 -15.64
C THR A 53 23.14 1.89 -16.66
N THR A 54 22.52 2.37 -17.72
CA THR A 54 23.18 3.07 -18.86
C THR A 54 22.82 4.55 -18.95
N GLY A 55 22.49 5.14 -17.80
CA GLY A 55 22.01 6.53 -17.74
C GLY A 55 20.49 6.61 -17.87
N ASP A 56 19.98 6.44 -19.06
CA ASP A 56 18.55 6.43 -19.41
C ASP A 56 17.94 5.02 -19.53
N GLY A 57 18.78 3.98 -19.53
CA GLY A 57 18.38 2.60 -19.66
C GLY A 57 18.96 1.67 -18.60
N PHE A 58 18.72 0.37 -18.78
CA PHE A 58 19.28 -0.67 -17.92
C PHE A 58 19.39 -2.01 -18.63
N LEU A 59 20.27 -2.87 -18.08
CA LEU A 59 20.42 -4.26 -18.46
C LEU A 59 20.09 -5.15 -17.26
N ALA A 60 19.22 -6.14 -17.46
CA ALA A 60 18.84 -7.10 -16.40
C ALA A 60 18.96 -8.54 -16.92
N LYS A 61 19.17 -9.48 -15.99
CA LYS A 61 19.24 -10.92 -16.25
C LYS A 61 18.19 -11.68 -15.47
N PHE A 62 17.72 -12.80 -16.06
CA PHE A 62 16.76 -13.71 -15.45
C PHE A 62 17.13 -15.16 -15.75
N ASP A 63 16.85 -16.07 -14.84
CA ASP A 63 17.00 -17.51 -15.07
C ASP A 63 15.84 -18.08 -15.92
N SER A 64 14.71 -17.36 -16.03
CA SER A 64 13.50 -17.75 -16.74
C SER A 64 13.14 -16.75 -17.85
N SER A 65 12.88 -17.25 -19.06
CA SER A 65 12.33 -16.44 -20.17
C SER A 65 10.96 -15.86 -19.84
N LEU A 66 10.12 -16.61 -19.12
CA LEU A 66 8.80 -16.16 -18.69
C LEU A 66 8.91 -15.00 -17.70
N ASP A 67 9.77 -15.12 -16.69
CA ASP A 67 9.98 -14.07 -15.69
C ASP A 67 10.52 -12.79 -16.33
N ALA A 68 11.43 -12.90 -17.30
CA ALA A 68 11.94 -11.75 -18.04
C ALA A 68 10.84 -11.00 -18.80
N VAL A 69 9.97 -11.75 -19.49
CA VAL A 69 8.85 -11.17 -20.23
C VAL A 69 7.78 -10.61 -19.30
N GLU A 70 7.39 -11.34 -18.27
CA GLU A 70 6.37 -10.91 -17.30
C GLU A 70 6.82 -9.62 -16.58
N SER A 71 8.07 -9.58 -16.11
CA SER A 71 8.65 -8.38 -15.49
C SER A 71 8.59 -7.17 -16.44
N SER A 72 9.05 -7.35 -17.71
CA SER A 72 9.07 -6.29 -18.71
C SER A 72 7.64 -5.80 -19.05
N PHE A 73 6.69 -6.72 -19.16
CA PHE A 73 5.27 -6.42 -19.41
C PHE A 73 4.65 -5.60 -18.27
N GLN A 74 4.88 -6.01 -17.02
CA GLN A 74 4.37 -5.29 -15.86
C GLN A 74 5.03 -3.91 -15.70
N ILE A 75 6.33 -3.79 -15.98
CA ILE A 75 7.02 -2.50 -15.98
C ILE A 75 6.38 -1.56 -17.01
N GLN A 76 6.22 -1.99 -18.29
CA GLN A 76 5.61 -1.15 -19.32
C GLN A 76 4.21 -0.71 -18.94
N LYS A 77 3.38 -1.63 -18.47
CA LYS A 77 2.02 -1.34 -18.03
C LYS A 77 1.99 -0.26 -16.94
N ARG A 78 2.82 -0.42 -15.91
CA ARG A 78 2.87 0.53 -14.77
C ARG A 78 3.47 1.88 -15.16
N VAL A 79 4.47 1.90 -16.05
CA VAL A 79 5.04 3.15 -16.56
C VAL A 79 4.01 3.88 -17.42
N ASN A 80 3.31 3.19 -18.33
CA ASN A 80 2.28 3.78 -19.16
C ASN A 80 1.18 4.45 -18.31
N LEU A 81 0.70 3.76 -17.26
CA LEU A 81 -0.30 4.30 -16.32
C LEU A 81 0.23 5.53 -15.56
N LEU A 82 1.48 5.47 -15.06
CA LEU A 82 2.07 6.59 -14.32
C LEU A 82 2.22 7.84 -15.21
N GLU A 83 2.53 7.64 -16.48
CA GLU A 83 2.83 8.69 -17.43
C GLU A 83 1.61 9.17 -18.23
N GLU A 84 0.44 8.52 -18.09
CA GLU A 84 -0.80 8.84 -18.81
C GLU A 84 -1.27 10.29 -18.62
N LYS A 85 -0.98 10.88 -17.46
CA LYS A 85 -1.29 12.26 -17.12
C LYS A 85 -0.50 13.33 -17.91
N PHE A 86 0.57 12.93 -18.58
CA PHE A 86 1.37 13.83 -19.41
C PHE A 86 0.96 13.71 -20.88
N SER A 87 1.12 14.80 -21.65
CA SER A 87 0.96 14.77 -23.10
C SER A 87 1.97 13.83 -23.75
N SER A 88 1.64 13.22 -24.87
CA SER A 88 2.45 12.16 -25.52
C SER A 88 3.89 12.56 -25.79
N ASP A 89 4.15 13.83 -26.05
CA ASP A 89 5.49 14.42 -26.29
C ASP A 89 6.33 14.58 -25.04
N LYS A 90 5.69 14.66 -23.86
CA LYS A 90 6.33 14.79 -22.54
C LYS A 90 6.36 13.52 -21.71
N ARG A 91 5.75 12.41 -22.22
CA ARG A 91 5.74 11.12 -21.54
C ARG A 91 7.10 10.47 -21.56
N ILE A 92 7.48 9.83 -20.46
CA ILE A 92 8.61 8.92 -20.40
C ILE A 92 8.13 7.56 -20.92
N TRP A 93 8.66 7.17 -22.06
CA TRP A 93 8.44 5.87 -22.68
C TRP A 93 9.69 5.03 -22.57
N TYR A 94 9.53 3.76 -22.18
CA TYR A 94 10.61 2.76 -22.33
C TYR A 94 10.33 1.87 -23.53
N ARG A 95 11.39 1.31 -24.09
CA ARG A 95 11.38 0.24 -25.08
C ARG A 95 12.22 -0.91 -24.55
N PHE A 96 11.79 -2.13 -24.82
CA PHE A 96 12.41 -3.33 -24.28
C PHE A 96 12.81 -4.28 -25.40
N GLY A 97 13.97 -4.93 -25.25
CA GLY A 97 14.43 -6.04 -26.06
C GLY A 97 14.81 -7.22 -25.18
N ILE A 98 14.28 -8.41 -25.49
CA ILE A 98 14.48 -9.61 -24.67
C ILE A 98 15.00 -10.75 -25.55
N ASN A 99 16.11 -11.36 -25.10
CA ASN A 99 16.70 -12.52 -25.74
C ASN A 99 17.17 -13.55 -24.71
N VAL A 100 17.21 -14.83 -25.07
CA VAL A 100 17.75 -15.92 -24.25
C VAL A 100 18.95 -16.54 -24.98
N GLY A 101 20.01 -16.84 -24.23
CA GLY A 101 21.19 -17.48 -24.78
C GLY A 101 22.35 -17.59 -23.80
N ASP A 102 23.43 -18.20 -24.24
CA ASP A 102 24.65 -18.32 -23.44
C ASP A 102 25.33 -16.98 -23.24
N VAL A 103 25.64 -16.68 -21.98
CA VAL A 103 26.38 -15.51 -21.57
C VAL A 103 27.60 -15.88 -20.72
N VAL A 104 28.58 -15.02 -20.68
CA VAL A 104 29.76 -15.11 -19.79
C VAL A 104 29.55 -14.12 -18.66
N LEU A 105 29.59 -14.61 -17.43
CA LEU A 105 29.55 -13.81 -16.21
C LEU A 105 30.98 -13.52 -15.75
N ASP A 106 31.34 -12.25 -15.58
CA ASP A 106 32.65 -11.81 -15.14
C ASP A 106 32.56 -10.54 -14.32
N GLU A 107 33.03 -10.56 -13.06
CA GLU A 107 33.08 -9.44 -12.13
C GLU A 107 31.77 -8.63 -11.98
N GLY A 108 30.61 -9.31 -12.04
CA GLY A 108 29.28 -8.68 -11.94
C GLY A 108 28.71 -8.14 -13.24
N ASP A 109 29.46 -8.17 -14.34
CA ASP A 109 28.95 -7.83 -15.69
C ASP A 109 28.61 -9.11 -16.51
N VAL A 110 27.90 -8.93 -17.60
CA VAL A 110 27.43 -10.02 -18.48
C VAL A 110 27.85 -9.73 -19.93
N PHE A 111 28.51 -10.70 -20.54
CA PHE A 111 29.05 -10.58 -21.88
C PHE A 111 28.51 -11.71 -22.80
N GLY A 112 28.38 -11.40 -24.09
CA GLY A 112 28.03 -12.40 -25.09
C GLY A 112 27.10 -11.86 -26.17
N ASN A 113 26.95 -12.66 -27.24
CA ASN A 113 26.07 -12.29 -28.34
C ASN A 113 24.61 -12.14 -27.93
N CYS A 114 24.20 -12.87 -26.87
CA CYS A 114 22.86 -12.76 -26.27
C CYS A 114 22.55 -11.32 -25.82
N VAL A 115 23.50 -10.66 -25.17
CA VAL A 115 23.37 -9.27 -24.71
C VAL A 115 23.23 -8.30 -25.88
N ASN A 116 24.08 -8.50 -26.94
CA ASN A 116 24.04 -7.67 -28.12
C ASN A 116 22.69 -7.78 -28.85
N ILE A 117 22.14 -8.99 -28.97
CA ILE A 117 20.83 -9.20 -29.59
C ILE A 117 19.73 -8.48 -28.77
N ALA A 118 19.70 -8.63 -27.46
CA ALA A 118 18.73 -7.96 -26.59
C ALA A 118 18.77 -6.43 -26.77
N SER A 119 19.95 -5.82 -26.77
CA SER A 119 20.12 -4.38 -26.99
C SER A 119 19.69 -3.92 -28.42
N ARG A 120 19.88 -4.76 -29.44
CA ARG A 120 19.40 -4.43 -30.79
C ARG A 120 17.90 -4.57 -30.95
N LEU A 121 17.28 -5.53 -30.25
CA LEU A 121 15.81 -5.67 -30.18
C LEU A 121 15.17 -4.47 -29.48
N GLU A 122 15.79 -3.99 -28.40
CA GLU A 122 15.39 -2.76 -27.73
C GLU A 122 15.33 -1.58 -28.72
N THR A 123 16.39 -1.38 -29.51
CA THR A 123 16.50 -0.29 -30.50
C THR A 123 15.39 -0.30 -31.56
N ILE A 124 14.91 -1.47 -31.98
CA ILE A 124 13.84 -1.63 -33.00
C ILE A 124 12.45 -1.72 -32.38
N SER A 125 12.34 -1.71 -31.06
CA SER A 125 11.06 -1.70 -30.35
C SER A 125 10.43 -0.32 -30.40
N ASP A 126 9.11 -0.26 -30.57
CA ASP A 126 8.36 1.00 -30.47
C ASP A 126 8.40 1.58 -29.05
N ALA A 127 8.10 2.86 -28.93
CA ALA A 127 7.87 3.50 -27.63
C ALA A 127 6.75 2.76 -26.87
N GLY A 128 7.00 2.36 -25.62
CA GLY A 128 6.07 1.56 -24.84
C GLY A 128 5.99 0.09 -25.28
N GLY A 129 6.84 -0.39 -26.22
CA GLY A 129 6.80 -1.74 -26.76
C GLY A 129 7.81 -2.71 -26.14
N ILE A 130 7.63 -4.01 -26.44
CA ILE A 130 8.53 -5.09 -26.04
C ILE A 130 8.78 -5.96 -27.25
N CYS A 131 10.05 -6.05 -27.71
CA CYS A 131 10.49 -6.97 -28.76
C CYS A 131 11.20 -8.19 -28.16
N ILE A 132 10.84 -9.38 -28.62
CA ILE A 132 11.40 -10.66 -28.18
C ILE A 132 11.90 -11.46 -29.35
N THR A 133 12.91 -12.32 -29.14
CA THR A 133 13.35 -13.30 -30.16
C THR A 133 12.34 -14.45 -30.28
N GLY A 134 12.45 -15.17 -31.44
CA GLY A 134 11.70 -16.40 -31.65
C GLY A 134 11.93 -17.46 -30.60
N ASP A 135 13.13 -17.53 -30.03
CA ASP A 135 13.45 -18.48 -28.93
C ASP A 135 12.68 -18.12 -27.64
N ILE A 136 12.64 -16.85 -27.27
CA ILE A 136 11.78 -16.38 -26.17
C ILE A 136 10.32 -16.71 -26.46
N PHE A 137 9.82 -16.38 -27.67
CA PHE A 137 8.44 -16.68 -28.06
C PHE A 137 8.11 -18.17 -27.92
N GLN A 138 8.99 -19.08 -28.38
CA GLN A 138 8.75 -20.52 -28.26
C GLN A 138 8.66 -20.97 -26.81
N ASN A 139 9.46 -20.38 -25.91
CA ASN A 139 9.47 -20.73 -24.49
C ASN A 139 8.19 -20.29 -23.76
N ILE A 140 7.49 -19.24 -24.22
CA ILE A 140 6.39 -18.64 -23.45
C ILE A 140 5.00 -18.75 -24.12
N LYS A 141 4.91 -19.04 -25.42
CA LYS A 141 3.66 -19.01 -26.21
C LYS A 141 2.51 -19.83 -25.62
N ASN A 142 2.81 -20.91 -24.89
CA ASN A 142 1.83 -21.82 -24.28
C ASN A 142 1.61 -21.54 -22.78
N LEU A 143 2.34 -20.59 -22.18
CA LEU A 143 2.33 -20.34 -20.74
C LEU A 143 1.46 -19.15 -20.36
N LYS A 144 1.33 -18.18 -21.27
CA LYS A 144 0.56 -16.95 -21.06
C LYS A 144 -0.08 -16.47 -22.35
N SER A 145 -1.27 -15.92 -22.26
CA SER A 145 -2.00 -15.32 -23.36
C SER A 145 -1.59 -13.87 -23.54
N TYR A 146 -0.49 -13.62 -24.25
CA TYR A 146 -0.15 -12.27 -24.71
C TYR A 146 -0.61 -12.09 -26.16
N ASN A 147 -0.89 -10.86 -26.54
CA ASN A 147 -1.07 -10.50 -27.94
C ASN A 147 0.28 -10.31 -28.59
N TYR A 148 0.58 -11.11 -29.61
CA TYR A 148 1.84 -11.08 -30.35
C TYR A 148 1.64 -10.57 -31.76
N LYS A 149 2.57 -9.75 -32.23
CA LYS A 149 2.73 -9.43 -33.65
C LYS A 149 4.05 -10.00 -34.15
N HIS A 150 4.00 -10.90 -35.12
CA HIS A 150 5.22 -11.41 -35.76
C HIS A 150 5.79 -10.34 -36.68
N LEU A 151 7.06 -9.94 -36.45
CA LEU A 151 7.77 -8.96 -37.25
C LEU A 151 8.66 -9.60 -38.34
N GLY A 152 8.66 -10.94 -38.39
CA GLY A 152 9.48 -11.70 -39.35
C GLY A 152 10.96 -11.75 -38.97
N ASN A 153 11.79 -12.15 -39.95
CA ASN A 153 13.23 -12.20 -39.77
C ASN A 153 13.84 -10.82 -39.95
N GLN A 154 14.45 -10.29 -38.91
CA GLN A 154 15.09 -8.97 -38.89
C GLN A 154 16.61 -9.08 -38.98
N ARG A 155 17.22 -8.19 -39.80
CA ARG A 155 18.67 -8.00 -39.82
C ARG A 155 19.07 -6.96 -38.81
N LEU A 156 19.67 -7.37 -37.70
CA LEU A 156 20.11 -6.47 -36.63
C LEU A 156 21.54 -5.98 -36.92
N LYS A 157 21.84 -4.72 -36.60
CA LYS A 157 23.16 -4.12 -36.82
C LYS A 157 24.27 -4.92 -36.13
N ASN A 158 25.31 -5.32 -36.87
CA ASN A 158 26.45 -6.11 -36.41
C ASN A 158 26.09 -7.53 -35.90
N ILE A 159 24.94 -8.06 -36.29
CA ILE A 159 24.56 -9.47 -36.08
C ILE A 159 24.49 -10.13 -37.46
N SER A 160 25.31 -11.16 -37.67
CA SER A 160 25.44 -11.81 -38.99
C SER A 160 24.22 -12.66 -39.36
N GLN A 161 23.54 -13.21 -38.38
CA GLN A 161 22.36 -14.06 -38.59
C GLN A 161 21.06 -13.23 -38.60
N LEU A 162 20.07 -13.70 -39.36
CA LEU A 162 18.72 -13.17 -39.28
C LEU A 162 18.06 -13.62 -37.97
N ILE A 163 17.47 -12.68 -37.24
CA ILE A 163 16.77 -12.95 -35.97
C ILE A 163 15.27 -12.90 -36.20
N ASN A 164 14.58 -13.97 -35.86
CA ASN A 164 13.12 -14.02 -35.89
C ASN A 164 12.58 -13.21 -34.69
N VAL A 165 11.75 -12.19 -34.97
CA VAL A 165 11.32 -11.21 -33.96
C VAL A 165 9.81 -11.18 -33.84
N TYR A 166 9.35 -11.14 -32.58
CA TYR A 166 7.98 -10.91 -32.21
C TYR A 166 7.88 -9.65 -31.33
N LYS A 167 6.81 -8.89 -31.54
CA LYS A 167 6.43 -7.79 -30.66
C LYS A 167 5.31 -8.25 -29.74
N ILE A 168 5.43 -8.00 -28.45
CA ILE A 168 4.34 -8.12 -27.47
C ILE A 168 3.57 -6.80 -27.47
N ILE A 169 2.26 -6.88 -27.69
CA ILE A 169 1.37 -5.72 -27.64
C ILE A 169 0.97 -5.53 -26.18
N VAL A 170 1.44 -4.42 -25.62
CA VAL A 170 1.03 -3.98 -24.28
C VAL A 170 -0.20 -3.08 -24.49
N ASP A 171 -1.40 -3.68 -24.56
CA ASP A 171 -2.64 -2.95 -24.79
C ASP A 171 -3.28 -2.58 -23.46
N ASP A 172 -3.57 -1.30 -23.27
CA ASP A 172 -4.22 -0.78 -22.06
C ASP A 172 -5.69 -1.25 -21.92
N LYS A 173 -6.26 -1.85 -22.99
CA LYS A 173 -7.64 -2.31 -23.04
C LYS A 173 -7.88 -3.78 -22.68
N ILE A 174 -6.85 -4.60 -22.51
CA ILE A 174 -6.98 -6.00 -22.07
C ILE A 174 -6.80 -6.08 -20.56
N LEU A 175 -7.67 -5.39 -19.82
CA LEU A 175 -7.76 -5.47 -18.36
C LEU A 175 -8.88 -6.39 -17.86
N ASP A 176 -9.70 -6.92 -18.76
CA ASP A 176 -10.87 -7.71 -18.38
C ASP A 176 -10.87 -9.07 -19.09
N ILE A 177 -10.10 -10.03 -18.62
CA ILE A 177 -10.48 -11.46 -18.58
C ILE A 177 -9.30 -12.22 -17.95
N GLU A 178 -9.57 -12.86 -16.80
CA GLU A 178 -8.74 -13.85 -16.09
C GLU A 178 -7.63 -13.38 -15.14
N ASN A 179 -7.87 -12.39 -14.30
CA ASN A 179 -7.39 -12.46 -12.91
C ASN A 179 -8.13 -11.45 -12.02
N PRO A 180 -9.05 -11.85 -11.14
CA PRO A 180 -9.78 -10.90 -10.28
C PRO A 180 -8.93 -10.31 -9.15
N LYS A 181 -7.61 -10.51 -9.15
CA LYS A 181 -6.70 -10.05 -8.08
C LYS A 181 -5.76 -8.90 -8.43
N SER A 182 -5.86 -8.29 -9.61
CA SER A 182 -5.08 -7.08 -9.90
C SER A 182 -5.89 -6.04 -10.67
N GLN A 183 -6.99 -5.59 -10.10
CA GLN A 183 -7.45 -4.25 -10.41
C GLN A 183 -6.42 -3.29 -9.78
N ILE A 184 -5.42 -2.87 -10.57
CA ILE A 184 -4.79 -1.59 -10.34
C ILE A 184 -5.88 -0.58 -10.70
N LEU A 185 -6.69 -0.22 -9.70
CA LEU A 185 -7.39 1.04 -9.74
C LEU A 185 -6.31 2.08 -10.08
N THR A 186 -6.53 2.87 -11.13
CA THR A 186 -5.86 4.17 -11.28
C THR A 186 -5.66 4.68 -9.87
N GLU A 187 -4.42 5.06 -9.50
CA GLU A 187 -4.23 5.77 -8.24
C GLU A 187 -5.18 6.96 -8.29
N VAL A 188 -6.33 6.80 -7.68
CA VAL A 188 -7.16 7.94 -7.33
C VAL A 188 -6.31 8.64 -6.29
N ASP A 189 -5.58 9.66 -6.73
CA ASP A 189 -4.75 10.45 -5.86
C ASP A 189 -5.67 10.96 -4.75
N GLN A 190 -5.39 10.55 -3.51
CA GLN A 190 -6.12 11.10 -2.38
C GLN A 190 -5.83 12.60 -2.32
N GLU A 191 -6.85 13.40 -2.22
CA GLU A 191 -6.71 14.82 -2.01
C GLU A 191 -6.50 15.09 -0.52
N ILE A 192 -5.29 15.49 -0.11
CA ILE A 192 -5.00 15.87 1.28
C ILE A 192 -5.35 17.34 1.47
N ARG A 193 -6.15 17.62 2.49
CA ARG A 193 -6.59 18.94 2.92
C ARG A 193 -6.29 19.13 4.40
N TYR A 194 -6.41 20.38 4.85
CA TYR A 194 -6.13 20.75 6.24
C TYR A 194 -7.31 21.53 6.84
N CYS A 195 -7.53 21.33 8.13
CA CYS A 195 -8.46 22.12 8.94
C CYS A 195 -7.83 22.42 10.30
N SER A 196 -8.31 23.46 10.98
CA SER A 196 -7.77 23.87 12.26
C SER A 196 -8.71 23.48 13.39
N SER A 197 -8.21 22.79 14.39
CA SER A 197 -8.91 22.51 15.65
C SER A 197 -9.05 23.78 16.49
N ASN A 198 -9.89 23.76 17.54
CA ASN A 198 -10.19 24.95 18.35
C ASN A 198 -8.96 25.51 19.07
N ASP A 199 -7.99 24.65 19.40
CA ASP A 199 -6.71 25.04 20.01
C ASP A 199 -5.64 25.50 19.03
N GLY A 200 -6.00 25.60 17.72
CA GLY A 200 -5.11 26.01 16.64
C GLY A 200 -4.31 24.88 16.01
N THR A 201 -4.43 23.63 16.51
CA THR A 201 -3.75 22.47 15.92
C THR A 201 -4.26 22.21 14.50
N THR A 202 -3.34 22.06 13.54
CA THR A 202 -3.67 21.73 12.15
C THR A 202 -3.88 20.23 12.00
N ILE A 203 -5.04 19.83 11.50
CA ILE A 203 -5.42 18.45 11.25
C ILE A 203 -5.50 18.18 9.75
N ALA A 204 -4.70 17.22 9.28
CA ALA A 204 -4.71 16.77 7.89
C ALA A 204 -5.79 15.69 7.68
N TYR A 205 -6.57 15.83 6.61
CA TYR A 205 -7.56 14.82 6.20
C TYR A 205 -7.51 14.59 4.69
N ALA A 206 -7.87 13.40 4.26
CA ALA A 206 -7.87 13.02 2.86
C ALA A 206 -9.24 12.50 2.44
N LYS A 207 -9.59 12.76 1.17
CA LYS A 207 -10.78 12.23 0.51
C LYS A 207 -10.36 11.41 -0.70
N VAL A 208 -11.02 10.25 -0.89
CA VAL A 208 -10.75 9.37 -2.03
C VAL A 208 -12.00 8.58 -2.39
N GLY A 209 -12.17 8.29 -3.68
CA GLY A 209 -13.33 7.56 -4.20
C GLY A 209 -14.52 8.46 -4.52
N ASN A 210 -15.57 7.83 -5.07
CA ASN A 210 -16.81 8.49 -5.49
C ASN A 210 -17.99 7.70 -4.93
N GLY A 211 -18.91 8.37 -4.26
CA GLY A 211 -20.10 7.74 -3.67
C GLY A 211 -20.50 8.39 -2.35
N PRO A 212 -21.43 7.77 -1.59
CA PRO A 212 -21.81 8.27 -0.29
C PRO A 212 -20.61 8.33 0.66
N PRO A 213 -20.56 9.32 1.57
CA PRO A 213 -19.42 9.47 2.46
C PRO A 213 -19.30 8.31 3.46
N LEU A 214 -18.07 7.92 3.77
CA LEU A 214 -17.70 7.01 4.86
C LEU A 214 -16.47 7.58 5.56
N ILE A 215 -16.51 7.71 6.88
CA ILE A 215 -15.35 8.16 7.65
C ILE A 215 -14.66 6.97 8.31
N LYS A 216 -13.33 6.91 8.16
CA LYS A 216 -12.48 6.08 9.01
C LYS A 216 -11.86 6.94 10.10
N ALA A 217 -12.17 6.65 11.36
CA ALA A 217 -11.50 7.25 12.50
C ALA A 217 -10.01 6.91 12.50
N PRO A 218 -9.11 7.79 12.97
CA PRO A 218 -7.69 7.50 13.07
C PRO A 218 -7.44 6.36 14.05
N ASN A 219 -6.32 5.72 13.89
CA ASN A 219 -5.79 4.72 14.83
C ASN A 219 -4.36 5.09 15.21
N PHE A 220 -3.83 4.44 16.23
CA PHE A 220 -2.44 4.61 16.64
C PHE A 220 -1.51 4.38 15.45
N MET A 221 -0.61 5.33 15.17
CA MET A 221 0.29 5.37 14.01
C MET A 221 -0.43 5.48 12.67
N SER A 222 -1.19 6.52 12.45
CA SER A 222 -1.72 6.84 11.13
C SER A 222 -0.78 7.78 10.35
N SER A 223 -0.73 7.57 9.05
CA SER A 223 -0.11 8.49 8.10
C SER A 223 -0.86 8.44 6.79
N LEU A 224 -1.56 9.51 6.44
CA LEU A 224 -2.37 9.58 5.22
C LEU A 224 -1.57 9.22 3.97
N GLU A 225 -0.35 9.73 3.84
CA GLU A 225 0.50 9.51 2.68
C GLU A 225 1.01 8.06 2.60
N HIS A 226 1.51 7.53 3.72
CA HIS A 226 2.17 6.22 3.75
C HIS A 226 1.17 5.07 3.82
N ASP A 227 0.10 5.21 4.59
CA ASP A 227 -0.94 4.18 4.74
C ASP A 227 -1.63 3.88 3.40
N TRP A 228 -1.84 4.91 2.56
CA TRP A 228 -2.46 4.75 1.25
C TRP A 228 -1.70 3.79 0.33
N ARG A 229 -0.37 3.73 0.47
CA ARG A 229 0.53 2.89 -0.33
C ARG A 229 0.98 1.63 0.41
N SER A 230 0.65 1.51 1.68
CA SER A 230 1.10 0.42 2.55
C SER A 230 0.40 -0.90 2.23
N PRO A 231 1.11 -2.03 2.12
CA PRO A 231 0.51 -3.35 1.99
C PRO A 231 -0.29 -3.78 3.23
N ILE A 232 -0.27 -2.99 4.30
CA ILE A 232 -1.05 -3.23 5.52
C ILE A 232 -2.45 -2.61 5.41
N TRP A 233 -2.58 -1.46 4.74
CA TRP A 233 -3.80 -0.66 4.76
C TRP A 233 -4.46 -0.48 3.40
N ASN A 234 -3.70 -0.49 2.31
CA ASN A 234 -4.19 -0.06 1.00
C ASN A 234 -5.38 -0.90 0.49
N HIS A 235 -5.39 -2.21 0.78
CA HIS A 235 -6.47 -3.11 0.37
C HIS A 235 -7.81 -2.73 1.02
N ILE A 236 -7.80 -2.36 2.32
CA ILE A 236 -8.99 -1.88 3.05
C ILE A 236 -9.47 -0.55 2.45
N TYR A 237 -8.54 0.39 2.20
CA TYR A 237 -8.90 1.70 1.68
C TYR A 237 -9.42 1.64 0.25
N ARG A 238 -8.84 0.80 -0.60
CA ARG A 238 -9.37 0.53 -1.95
C ARG A 238 -10.74 -0.11 -1.91
N PHE A 239 -10.94 -1.08 -1.03
CA PHE A 239 -12.23 -1.72 -0.85
C PHE A 239 -13.31 -0.72 -0.43
N LEU A 240 -13.04 0.12 0.57
CA LEU A 240 -13.98 1.12 1.05
C LEU A 240 -14.19 2.26 0.03
N GLY A 241 -13.13 2.72 -0.62
CA GLY A 241 -13.16 3.81 -1.60
C GLY A 241 -13.78 3.43 -2.95
N LYS A 242 -14.01 2.13 -3.21
CA LYS A 242 -14.65 1.66 -4.45
C LYS A 242 -16.10 2.16 -4.58
N ASP A 243 -16.86 2.05 -3.48
CA ASP A 243 -18.29 2.32 -3.47
C ASP A 243 -18.65 3.55 -2.61
N HIS A 244 -17.64 4.17 -1.95
CA HIS A 244 -17.82 5.32 -1.05
C HIS A 244 -16.81 6.42 -1.34
N THR A 245 -17.13 7.64 -0.95
CA THR A 245 -16.12 8.68 -0.70
C THR A 245 -15.54 8.42 0.69
N LEU A 246 -14.39 7.74 0.74
CA LEU A 246 -13.68 7.45 1.97
C LEU A 246 -12.96 8.70 2.46
N ILE A 247 -13.24 9.10 3.70
CA ILE A 247 -12.58 10.20 4.40
C ILE A 247 -11.74 9.63 5.53
N ARG A 248 -10.47 9.98 5.57
CA ARG A 248 -9.51 9.61 6.61
C ARG A 248 -8.80 10.84 7.11
N PHE A 249 -8.27 10.81 8.31
CA PHE A 249 -7.47 11.91 8.84
C PHE A 249 -6.38 11.38 9.77
N ASP A 250 -5.30 12.14 9.88
CA ASP A 250 -4.26 11.91 10.87
C ASP A 250 -4.63 12.65 12.15
N GLN A 251 -4.64 11.95 13.27
CA GLN A 251 -4.85 12.62 14.55
C GLN A 251 -3.66 13.53 14.88
N ARG A 252 -3.87 14.52 15.75
CA ARG A 252 -2.78 15.36 16.26
C ARG A 252 -1.60 14.52 16.73
N GLY A 253 -0.40 14.98 16.46
CA GLY A 253 0.82 14.26 16.78
C GLY A 253 1.23 13.18 15.79
N ASN A 254 0.46 12.96 14.70
CA ASN A 254 0.76 11.93 13.69
C ASN A 254 0.72 12.46 12.25
N GLY A 255 1.41 11.74 11.38
CA GLY A 255 1.33 11.83 9.92
C GLY A 255 1.55 13.24 9.40
N SER A 256 0.57 13.73 8.62
CA SER A 256 0.58 15.07 8.02
C SER A 256 -0.10 16.14 8.91
N SER A 257 -0.64 15.77 10.08
CA SER A 257 -1.13 16.73 11.09
C SER A 257 0.02 17.30 11.92
N ASP A 258 -0.23 18.39 12.65
CA ASP A 258 0.78 18.98 13.52
C ASP A 258 1.30 18.00 14.57
N TRP A 259 2.63 17.89 14.68
CA TRP A 259 3.31 17.05 15.66
C TRP A 259 3.57 17.79 16.98
N ASP A 260 3.87 19.09 16.89
CA ASP A 260 4.05 19.95 18.07
C ASP A 260 2.69 20.56 18.47
N THR A 261 1.97 19.86 19.31
CA THR A 261 0.64 20.25 19.76
C THR A 261 0.65 20.60 21.23
N PRO A 262 -0.20 21.56 21.67
CA PRO A 262 -0.25 21.95 23.09
C PRO A 262 -0.52 20.78 24.04
N ASN A 263 -1.41 19.88 23.64
CA ASN A 263 -1.77 18.70 24.42
C ASN A 263 -2.22 17.53 23.54
N ILE A 264 -2.15 16.31 24.08
CA ILE A 264 -2.65 15.07 23.49
C ILE A 264 -3.53 14.38 24.54
N SER A 265 -4.84 14.27 24.27
CA SER A 265 -5.81 13.60 25.14
C SER A 265 -6.93 12.97 24.30
N PHE A 266 -7.73 12.10 24.91
CA PHE A 266 -8.86 11.46 24.23
C PHE A 266 -9.94 12.48 23.82
N GLU A 267 -10.21 13.47 24.67
CA GLU A 267 -11.15 14.55 24.40
C GLU A 267 -10.74 15.37 23.19
N LEU A 268 -9.44 15.67 23.05
CA LEU A 268 -8.90 16.40 21.92
C LEU A 268 -8.92 15.55 20.62
N PHE A 269 -8.76 14.23 20.70
CA PHE A 269 -8.98 13.36 19.53
C PHE A 269 -10.45 13.41 19.06
N LEU A 270 -11.39 13.49 19.99
CA LEU A 270 -12.80 13.63 19.65
C LEU A 270 -13.09 14.99 19.01
N GLU A 271 -12.51 16.05 19.52
CA GLU A 271 -12.60 17.41 18.96
C GLU A 271 -11.98 17.50 17.56
N ASP A 272 -10.82 16.88 17.32
CA ASP A 272 -10.21 16.79 16.00
C ASP A 272 -11.14 16.09 15.00
N MET A 273 -11.80 15.01 15.43
CA MET A 273 -12.77 14.33 14.60
C MET A 273 -13.98 15.21 14.26
N GLU A 274 -14.51 15.96 15.23
CA GLU A 274 -15.58 16.94 15.01
C GLU A 274 -15.15 18.01 13.99
N THR A 275 -13.92 18.49 14.11
CA THR A 275 -13.34 19.49 13.22
C THR A 275 -13.27 18.97 11.77
N VAL A 276 -12.81 17.73 11.58
CA VAL A 276 -12.74 17.09 10.23
C VAL A 276 -14.13 16.86 9.64
N VAL A 277 -15.09 16.40 10.44
CA VAL A 277 -16.48 16.21 9.98
C VAL A 277 -17.08 17.52 9.52
N ASN A 278 -16.90 18.59 10.30
CA ASN A 278 -17.41 19.93 9.97
C ASN A 278 -16.72 20.49 8.71
N ALA A 279 -15.39 20.38 8.58
CA ALA A 279 -14.64 20.79 7.41
C ALA A 279 -15.03 20.00 6.15
N SER A 280 -15.43 18.74 6.32
CA SER A 280 -15.90 17.87 5.24
C SER A 280 -17.36 18.13 4.84
N LYS A 281 -18.12 18.94 5.61
CA LYS A 281 -19.53 19.31 5.39
C LYS A 281 -20.43 18.08 5.25
N LEU A 282 -20.31 17.11 6.18
CA LEU A 282 -21.05 15.87 6.16
C LEU A 282 -22.29 15.95 7.05
N ASP A 283 -23.41 15.47 6.51
CA ASP A 283 -24.67 15.38 7.26
C ASP A 283 -24.79 14.03 7.95
N LYS A 284 -24.66 12.92 7.22
CA LYS A 284 -24.80 11.57 7.77
C LYS A 284 -23.87 10.59 7.03
N PHE A 285 -23.20 9.70 7.78
CA PHE A 285 -22.18 8.79 7.25
C PHE A 285 -22.01 7.54 8.12
N PRO A 286 -21.60 6.40 7.52
CA PRO A 286 -21.01 5.28 8.24
C PRO A 286 -19.66 5.68 8.86
N LEU A 287 -19.42 5.22 10.09
CA LEU A 287 -18.19 5.48 10.83
C LEU A 287 -17.43 4.19 11.12
N TYR A 288 -16.19 4.10 10.62
CA TYR A 288 -15.32 2.94 10.75
C TYR A 288 -14.19 3.22 11.73
N GLY A 289 -14.16 2.51 12.84
CA GLY A 289 -13.10 2.52 13.83
C GLY A 289 -12.28 1.23 13.80
N VAL A 290 -10.96 1.35 13.90
CA VAL A 290 -10.02 0.24 14.05
C VAL A 290 -9.22 0.46 15.31
N SER A 291 -9.09 -0.58 16.17
CA SER A 291 -8.30 -0.52 17.41
C SER A 291 -8.71 0.69 18.27
N GLN A 292 -7.78 1.62 18.54
CA GLN A 292 -8.02 2.90 19.24
C GLN A 292 -9.14 3.73 18.57
N GLY A 293 -9.32 3.62 17.25
CA GLY A 293 -10.41 4.30 16.55
C GLY A 293 -11.80 3.80 16.97
N CYS A 294 -11.93 2.63 17.61
CA CYS A 294 -13.20 2.12 18.07
C CYS A 294 -13.77 2.92 19.26
N PRO A 295 -13.09 3.11 20.40
CA PRO A 295 -13.60 3.96 21.47
C PRO A 295 -13.85 5.40 21.01
N LEU A 296 -13.02 5.95 20.13
CA LEU A 296 -13.26 7.27 19.54
C LEU A 296 -14.55 7.31 18.73
N SER A 297 -14.79 6.29 17.90
CA SER A 297 -16.02 6.17 17.10
C SER A 297 -17.26 5.98 17.98
N ILE A 298 -17.17 5.22 19.07
CA ILE A 298 -18.24 5.05 20.05
C ILE A 298 -18.58 6.39 20.70
N ALA A 299 -17.58 7.11 21.21
CA ALA A 299 -17.77 8.42 21.84
C ALA A 299 -18.40 9.43 20.86
N TYR A 300 -17.93 9.46 19.63
CA TYR A 300 -18.49 10.32 18.58
C TYR A 300 -19.95 9.95 18.25
N ALA A 301 -20.24 8.67 18.07
CA ALA A 301 -21.59 8.20 17.74
C ALA A 301 -22.62 8.47 18.85
N VAL A 302 -22.20 8.44 20.11
CA VAL A 302 -23.07 8.81 21.25
C VAL A 302 -23.27 10.31 21.36
N LYS A 303 -22.24 11.12 21.02
CA LYS A 303 -22.31 12.58 21.05
C LYS A 303 -23.11 13.15 19.87
N HIS A 304 -23.03 12.51 18.69
CA HIS A 304 -23.63 12.93 17.43
C HIS A 304 -24.43 11.81 16.75
N PRO A 305 -25.47 11.25 17.40
CA PRO A 305 -26.23 10.11 16.87
C PRO A 305 -26.96 10.43 15.56
N GLU A 306 -27.28 11.69 15.30
CA GLU A 306 -27.90 12.16 14.06
C GLU A 306 -26.95 12.07 12.84
N LYS A 307 -25.63 12.16 13.08
CA LYS A 307 -24.60 12.14 12.01
C LYS A 307 -24.11 10.73 11.65
N VAL A 308 -24.20 9.76 12.54
CA VAL A 308 -23.68 8.42 12.29
C VAL A 308 -24.80 7.48 11.87
N SER A 309 -24.75 6.97 10.63
CA SER A 309 -25.74 6.03 10.10
C SER A 309 -25.47 4.59 10.54
N HIS A 310 -24.22 4.18 10.54
CA HIS A 310 -23.73 2.83 10.87
C HIS A 310 -22.42 2.94 11.63
N LEU A 311 -22.21 2.08 12.62
CA LEU A 311 -20.96 1.98 13.36
C LEU A 311 -20.27 0.67 13.04
N ILE A 312 -19.04 0.75 12.56
CA ILE A 312 -18.22 -0.40 12.18
C ILE A 312 -16.99 -0.40 13.09
N LEU A 313 -16.82 -1.44 13.88
CA LEU A 313 -15.75 -1.57 14.88
C LEU A 313 -14.89 -2.79 14.55
N PHE A 314 -13.59 -2.61 14.41
CA PHE A 314 -12.65 -3.69 14.11
C PHE A 314 -11.53 -3.76 15.16
N GLY A 315 -11.36 -4.91 15.83
CA GLY A 315 -10.28 -5.13 16.80
C GLY A 315 -10.29 -4.13 17.96
N GLY A 316 -11.49 -3.63 18.31
CA GLY A 316 -11.66 -2.54 19.26
C GLY A 316 -11.85 -2.98 20.71
N TYR A 317 -11.88 -2.00 21.58
CA TYR A 317 -12.09 -2.14 23.02
C TYR A 317 -12.92 -0.96 23.56
N ALA A 318 -13.57 -1.18 24.69
CA ALA A 318 -14.18 -0.09 25.46
C ALA A 318 -13.23 0.46 26.52
N LYS A 319 -12.37 -0.40 27.05
CA LYS A 319 -11.43 -0.09 28.13
C LYS A 319 -9.99 -0.24 27.65
N GLY A 320 -9.19 0.79 27.81
CA GLY A 320 -7.75 0.75 27.65
C GLY A 320 -7.09 -0.20 28.67
N ARG A 321 -5.84 -0.59 28.43
CA ARG A 321 -5.15 -1.61 29.24
C ARG A 321 -5.13 -1.26 30.74
N ALA A 322 -4.91 0.02 31.08
CA ALA A 322 -4.92 0.49 32.48
C ALA A 322 -6.27 0.32 33.19
N LYS A 323 -7.36 0.18 32.44
CA LYS A 323 -8.74 0.10 32.96
C LYS A 323 -9.30 -1.32 32.95
N ARG A 324 -8.52 -2.33 32.56
CA ARG A 324 -8.94 -3.75 32.46
C ARG A 324 -8.71 -4.55 33.73
N GLY A 325 -8.03 -3.98 34.75
CA GLY A 325 -7.73 -4.67 36.01
C GLY A 325 -6.59 -5.70 35.90
N ASP A 326 -5.74 -5.61 34.87
CA ASP A 326 -4.56 -6.46 34.74
C ASP A 326 -3.49 -6.05 35.76
N THR A 327 -3.11 -6.95 36.65
CA THR A 327 -2.10 -6.72 37.69
C THR A 327 -0.67 -6.53 37.14
N THR A 328 -0.43 -6.95 35.88
CA THR A 328 0.87 -6.81 35.21
C THR A 328 0.96 -5.54 34.37
N TYR A 329 -0.11 -4.76 34.29
CA TYR A 329 -0.20 -3.59 33.41
C TYR A 329 0.94 -2.60 33.63
N GLU A 330 1.20 -2.21 34.88
CA GLU A 330 2.19 -1.16 35.17
C GLU A 330 3.60 -1.54 34.72
N ALA A 331 4.00 -2.79 34.97
CA ALA A 331 5.31 -3.30 34.53
C ALA A 331 5.40 -3.35 33.01
N ASN A 332 4.37 -3.86 32.33
CA ASN A 332 4.31 -3.95 30.87
C ASN A 332 4.28 -2.56 30.20
N SER A 333 3.50 -1.63 30.76
CA SER A 333 3.42 -0.25 30.26
C SER A 333 4.76 0.49 30.42
N THR A 334 5.42 0.37 31.58
CA THR A 334 6.73 0.96 31.80
C THR A 334 7.78 0.43 30.81
N MET A 335 7.78 -0.88 30.56
CA MET A 335 8.66 -1.51 29.59
C MET A 335 8.37 -0.97 28.17
N GLU A 336 7.11 -0.95 27.74
CA GLU A 336 6.71 -0.45 26.43
C GLU A 336 7.09 1.03 26.24
N GLN A 337 6.82 1.87 27.25
CA GLN A 337 7.21 3.30 27.24
C GLN A 337 8.75 3.46 27.09
N THR A 338 9.53 2.68 27.81
CA THR A 338 10.99 2.70 27.72
C THR A 338 11.45 2.31 26.33
N MET A 339 10.88 1.26 25.74
CA MET A 339 11.16 0.80 24.40
C MET A 339 10.82 1.87 23.34
N ILE A 340 9.66 2.51 23.46
CA ILE A 340 9.24 3.59 22.57
C ILE A 340 10.24 4.75 22.65
N LEU A 341 10.49 5.28 23.82
CA LEU A 341 11.35 6.46 24.02
C LEU A 341 12.81 6.21 23.61
N SER A 342 13.30 4.97 23.76
CA SER A 342 14.70 4.63 23.47
C SER A 342 14.95 4.13 22.05
N GLY A 343 13.94 3.59 21.36
CA GLY A 343 14.12 2.86 20.12
C GLY A 343 13.23 3.22 18.95
N TRP A 344 12.24 4.08 19.14
CA TRP A 344 11.23 4.38 18.10
C TRP A 344 11.83 4.97 16.83
N GLU A 345 12.74 5.93 16.97
CA GLU A 345 13.36 6.67 15.88
C GLU A 345 14.67 6.03 15.37
N ASN A 346 15.15 4.94 16.01
CA ASN A 346 16.41 4.29 15.62
C ASN A 346 16.32 3.71 14.21
N GLU A 347 17.43 3.69 13.48
CA GLU A 347 17.54 3.01 12.19
C GLU A 347 17.28 1.50 12.34
N ASN A 348 17.84 0.86 13.37
CA ASN A 348 17.55 -0.54 13.70
C ASN A 348 16.10 -0.66 14.21
N PRO A 349 15.23 -1.43 13.54
CA PRO A 349 13.81 -1.53 13.88
C PRO A 349 13.52 -2.46 15.07
N ALA A 350 14.50 -2.97 15.81
CA ALA A 350 14.31 -4.01 16.83
C ALA A 350 13.20 -3.68 17.85
N PHE A 351 13.11 -2.43 18.31
CA PHE A 351 12.07 -2.00 19.26
C PHE A 351 10.70 -1.88 18.58
N ARG A 352 10.64 -1.35 17.35
CA ARG A 352 9.39 -1.28 16.58
C ARG A 352 8.93 -2.68 16.17
N GLN A 353 9.86 -3.61 15.89
CA GLN A 353 9.54 -4.99 15.56
C GLN A 353 8.81 -5.72 16.68
N PHE A 354 9.12 -5.43 17.95
CA PHE A 354 8.36 -5.95 19.09
C PHE A 354 6.89 -5.53 19.00
N PHE A 355 6.63 -4.25 18.73
CA PHE A 355 5.29 -3.71 18.53
C PHE A 355 4.63 -4.33 17.29
N THR A 356 5.30 -4.31 16.15
CA THR A 356 4.82 -4.89 14.87
C THR A 356 4.41 -6.35 15.03
N SER A 357 5.20 -7.16 15.75
CA SER A 357 4.92 -8.57 15.99
C SER A 357 3.65 -8.80 16.82
N SER A 358 3.23 -7.83 17.63
CA SER A 358 1.96 -7.91 18.35
C SER A 358 0.76 -7.46 17.49
N MET A 359 1.01 -6.68 16.44
CA MET A 359 -0.03 -6.16 15.56
C MET A 359 -0.34 -7.09 14.38
N ILE A 360 0.70 -7.66 13.78
CA ILE A 360 0.59 -8.49 12.56
C ILE A 360 1.54 -9.70 12.62
N PRO A 361 1.39 -10.64 13.59
CA PRO A 361 2.31 -11.74 13.79
C PRO A 361 2.44 -12.69 12.59
N ASP A 362 1.39 -12.86 11.79
CA ASP A 362 1.36 -13.74 10.61
C ASP A 362 1.70 -12.99 9.30
N ALA A 363 2.18 -11.74 9.39
CA ALA A 363 2.56 -10.95 8.22
C ALA A 363 3.86 -11.44 7.58
N SER A 364 4.02 -11.19 6.28
CA SER A 364 5.29 -11.40 5.59
C SER A 364 6.37 -10.46 6.13
N LYS A 365 7.65 -10.82 5.90
CA LYS A 365 8.77 -9.95 6.29
C LYS A 365 8.65 -8.54 5.67
N GLU A 366 8.23 -8.44 4.41
CA GLU A 366 8.03 -7.17 3.72
C GLU A 366 6.93 -6.32 4.39
N GLN A 367 5.83 -6.95 4.79
CA GLN A 367 4.75 -6.28 5.52
C GLN A 367 5.22 -5.80 6.90
N MET A 368 5.97 -6.62 7.64
CA MET A 368 6.53 -6.23 8.93
C MET A 368 7.55 -5.09 8.80
N ASP A 369 8.46 -5.17 7.84
CA ASP A 369 9.44 -4.11 7.56
C ASP A 369 8.73 -2.79 7.21
N THR A 370 7.71 -2.85 6.34
CA THR A 370 6.90 -1.67 5.98
C THR A 370 6.17 -1.08 7.19
N PHE A 371 5.61 -1.93 8.08
CA PHE A 371 4.93 -1.45 9.28
C PHE A 371 5.90 -0.80 10.28
N ASN A 372 7.12 -1.35 10.42
CA ASN A 372 8.18 -0.74 11.20
C ASN A 372 8.56 0.66 10.67
N ASP A 373 8.63 0.82 9.35
CA ASP A 373 8.94 2.11 8.72
C ASP A 373 7.80 3.11 8.91
N ILE A 374 6.55 2.67 8.74
CA ILE A 374 5.37 3.52 9.02
C ILE A 374 5.38 4.02 10.47
N CYS A 375 5.66 3.16 11.44
CA CYS A 375 5.77 3.56 12.84
C CYS A 375 6.77 4.71 13.01
N LYS A 376 7.97 4.61 12.41
CA LYS A 376 9.03 5.62 12.51
C LYS A 376 8.63 6.96 11.87
N ILE A 377 7.98 6.92 10.69
CA ILE A 377 7.66 8.12 9.93
C ILE A 377 6.33 8.76 10.31
N ALA A 378 5.45 8.02 10.99
CA ALA A 378 4.13 8.52 11.36
C ALA A 378 4.15 9.46 12.58
N THR A 379 5.12 9.32 13.49
CA THR A 379 5.18 10.14 14.70
C THR A 379 6.53 10.07 15.41
N SER A 380 6.83 11.06 16.24
CA SER A 380 8.01 11.06 17.11
C SER A 380 7.89 10.07 18.28
N ALA A 381 9.02 9.63 18.85
CA ALA A 381 9.05 8.80 20.05
C ALA A 381 8.25 9.42 21.20
N LYS A 382 8.37 10.72 21.40
CA LYS A 382 7.66 11.48 22.44
C LYS A 382 6.14 11.43 22.24
N ASN A 383 5.67 11.62 21.02
CA ASN A 383 4.22 11.57 20.72
C ASN A 383 3.70 10.14 20.78
N ALA A 384 4.44 9.15 20.22
CA ALA A 384 4.09 7.74 20.32
C ALA A 384 3.88 7.31 21.78
N ALA A 385 4.81 7.69 22.67
CA ALA A 385 4.72 7.40 24.09
C ALA A 385 3.49 8.07 24.75
N LYS A 386 3.22 9.35 24.47
CA LYS A 386 2.05 10.06 24.99
C LYS A 386 0.74 9.44 24.50
N ILE A 387 0.63 9.16 23.21
CA ILE A 387 -0.58 8.58 22.60
C ILE A 387 -0.82 7.17 23.17
N SER A 388 0.24 6.36 23.34
CA SER A 388 0.13 5.04 23.98
C SER A 388 -0.48 5.14 25.39
N LEU A 389 -0.01 6.09 26.21
CA LEU A 389 -0.55 6.32 27.56
C LEU A 389 -2.01 6.81 27.54
N VAL A 390 -2.36 7.69 26.60
CA VAL A 390 -3.76 8.12 26.43
C VAL A 390 -4.63 6.91 26.10
N ASN A 391 -4.22 6.07 25.16
CA ASN A 391 -4.95 4.88 24.74
C ASN A 391 -5.15 3.87 25.87
N ASP A 392 -4.14 3.71 26.72
CA ASP A 392 -4.20 2.83 27.90
C ASP A 392 -5.22 3.29 28.93
N ASN A 393 -5.50 4.59 29.01
CA ASN A 393 -6.41 5.18 29.98
C ASN A 393 -7.83 5.44 29.46
N ILE A 394 -8.14 5.15 28.21
CA ILE A 394 -9.49 5.27 27.66
C ILE A 394 -10.47 4.37 28.45
N ASP A 395 -11.64 4.90 28.77
CA ASP A 395 -12.78 4.13 29.24
C ASP A 395 -14.07 4.75 28.70
N VAL A 396 -14.71 4.08 27.76
CA VAL A 396 -16.00 4.43 27.17
C VAL A 396 -17.09 3.42 27.51
N SER A 397 -16.87 2.58 28.50
CA SER A 397 -17.81 1.52 28.87
C SER A 397 -19.20 2.03 29.22
N ASP A 398 -19.31 3.20 29.87
CA ASP A 398 -20.59 3.82 30.21
C ASP A 398 -21.36 4.41 29.01
N LEU A 399 -20.70 4.48 27.84
CA LEU A 399 -21.31 4.95 26.61
C LEU A 399 -21.94 3.81 25.77
N LEU A 400 -21.55 2.55 26.00
CA LEU A 400 -21.96 1.42 25.16
C LEU A 400 -23.49 1.26 25.11
N SER A 401 -24.16 1.36 26.25
CA SER A 401 -25.64 1.25 26.34
C SER A 401 -26.38 2.42 25.67
N LYS A 402 -25.68 3.52 25.36
CA LYS A 402 -26.21 4.72 24.70
C LYS A 402 -26.07 4.66 23.18
N VAL A 403 -25.33 3.70 22.66
CA VAL A 403 -25.23 3.48 21.20
C VAL A 403 -26.53 2.90 20.67
N ASN A 404 -27.29 3.70 19.94
CA ASN A 404 -28.61 3.32 19.39
C ASN A 404 -28.63 3.15 17.87
N ILE A 405 -27.46 3.13 17.21
CA ILE A 405 -27.30 2.98 15.77
C ILE A 405 -26.90 1.54 15.42
N PRO A 406 -27.25 1.05 14.20
CA PRO A 406 -26.77 -0.26 13.73
C PRO A 406 -25.26 -0.36 13.86
N THR A 407 -24.80 -1.44 14.49
CA THR A 407 -23.37 -1.65 14.76
C THR A 407 -22.93 -3.04 14.29
N ILE A 408 -21.78 -3.11 13.62
CA ILE A 408 -21.09 -4.38 13.34
C ILE A 408 -19.71 -4.36 14.01
N ILE A 409 -19.36 -5.49 14.63
CA ILE A 409 -18.13 -5.63 15.39
C ILE A 409 -17.35 -6.81 14.84
N PHE A 410 -16.19 -6.56 14.27
CA PHE A 410 -15.23 -7.56 13.81
C PHE A 410 -14.12 -7.71 14.84
N HIS A 411 -13.71 -8.94 15.12
CA HIS A 411 -12.59 -9.20 16.01
C HIS A 411 -11.86 -10.50 15.63
N CYS A 412 -10.55 -10.44 15.56
CA CYS A 412 -9.74 -11.62 15.31
C CYS A 412 -9.71 -12.53 16.55
N THR A 413 -9.89 -13.85 16.36
CA THR A 413 -10.07 -14.79 17.49
C THR A 413 -8.83 -15.00 18.33
N GLU A 414 -7.66 -14.83 17.72
CA GLU A 414 -6.35 -14.99 18.35
C GLU A 414 -5.55 -13.69 18.33
N ASP A 415 -6.26 -12.54 18.31
CA ASP A 415 -5.66 -11.20 18.30
C ASP A 415 -4.63 -11.05 19.42
N ALA A 416 -3.38 -10.85 19.03
CA ALA A 416 -2.26 -10.78 19.97
C ALA A 416 -2.15 -9.41 20.69
N ARG A 417 -2.85 -8.37 20.19
CA ARG A 417 -2.80 -7.01 20.77
C ARG A 417 -4.01 -6.68 21.65
N VAL A 418 -5.20 -6.98 21.16
CA VAL A 418 -6.46 -6.74 21.86
C VAL A 418 -7.22 -8.06 21.98
N PRO A 419 -7.37 -8.62 23.17
CA PRO A 419 -7.99 -9.92 23.34
C PRO A 419 -9.45 -9.91 22.87
N ILE A 420 -9.92 -11.02 22.28
CA ILE A 420 -11.29 -11.18 21.76
C ILE A 420 -12.38 -10.91 22.82
N SER A 421 -12.04 -11.03 24.11
CA SER A 421 -12.95 -10.65 25.23
C SER A 421 -13.43 -9.22 25.14
N GLU A 422 -12.60 -8.29 24.63
CA GLU A 422 -12.99 -6.88 24.44
C GLU A 422 -14.05 -6.74 23.34
N GLY A 423 -13.90 -7.43 22.21
CA GLY A 423 -14.92 -7.45 21.15
C GLY A 423 -16.23 -8.07 21.62
N LYS A 424 -16.17 -9.14 22.41
CA LYS A 424 -17.36 -9.76 23.05
C LYS A 424 -18.01 -8.80 24.07
N PHE A 425 -17.20 -8.07 24.82
CA PHE A 425 -17.70 -7.07 25.77
C PHE A 425 -18.43 -5.92 25.05
N LEU A 426 -17.90 -5.42 23.94
CA LEU A 426 -18.60 -4.46 23.08
C LEU A 426 -19.94 -5.01 22.60
N ALA A 427 -19.94 -6.25 22.07
CA ALA A 427 -21.16 -6.88 21.54
C ALA A 427 -22.22 -7.14 22.60
N ALA A 428 -21.83 -7.46 23.81
CA ALA A 428 -22.76 -7.69 24.93
C ALA A 428 -23.43 -6.41 25.45
N ASN A 429 -22.79 -5.23 25.26
CA ASN A 429 -23.25 -3.97 25.84
C ASN A 429 -23.79 -2.95 24.80
N ILE A 430 -23.60 -3.21 23.49
CA ILE A 430 -24.22 -2.41 22.42
C ILE A 430 -25.44 -3.16 21.88
N LYS A 431 -26.65 -2.62 22.08
CA LYS A 431 -27.93 -3.31 21.84
C LYS A 431 -28.06 -3.72 20.37
N ASN A 432 -27.90 -3.08 19.39
CA ASN A 432 -28.14 -3.45 17.99
C ASN A 432 -26.84 -3.84 17.27
N SER A 433 -26.01 -4.66 17.92
CA SER A 433 -24.74 -5.06 17.37
C SER A 433 -24.76 -6.47 16.79
N LYS A 434 -24.04 -6.66 15.67
CA LYS A 434 -23.69 -7.96 15.10
C LYS A 434 -22.21 -8.21 15.38
N PHE A 435 -21.88 -9.35 16.02
CA PHE A 435 -20.51 -9.76 16.27
C PHE A 435 -20.05 -10.76 15.22
N VAL A 436 -18.89 -10.50 14.59
CA VAL A 436 -18.28 -11.34 13.55
C VAL A 436 -16.86 -11.70 13.98
N PRO A 437 -16.65 -12.91 14.52
CA PRO A 437 -15.30 -13.40 14.83
C PRO A 437 -14.59 -13.81 13.55
N LEU A 438 -13.31 -13.41 13.41
CA LEU A 438 -12.44 -13.74 12.29
C LEU A 438 -11.30 -14.66 12.76
N LYS A 439 -11.03 -15.75 12.05
CA LYS A 439 -9.95 -16.70 12.43
C LYS A 439 -8.59 -16.18 11.99
N SER A 440 -8.03 -15.26 12.73
CA SER A 440 -6.71 -14.68 12.50
C SER A 440 -6.03 -14.38 13.83
N LYS A 441 -4.69 -14.34 13.83
CA LYS A 441 -3.85 -13.87 14.94
C LYS A 441 -3.52 -12.39 14.79
N ASN A 442 -3.67 -11.85 13.58
CA ASN A 442 -3.36 -10.46 13.29
C ASN A 442 -4.39 -9.55 13.94
N HIS A 443 -3.91 -8.48 14.59
CA HIS A 443 -4.77 -7.40 15.07
C HIS A 443 -5.34 -6.56 13.92
N LEU A 444 -4.59 -6.45 12.82
CA LEU A 444 -5.01 -5.81 11.57
C LEU A 444 -5.23 -6.90 10.52
N ILE A 445 -6.41 -6.94 9.90
CA ILE A 445 -6.65 -7.92 8.83
C ILE A 445 -5.81 -7.58 7.61
N LEU A 446 -5.07 -8.55 7.09
CA LEU A 446 -4.25 -8.42 5.90
C LEU A 446 -4.99 -8.92 4.66
N GLU A 447 -4.63 -8.43 3.48
CA GLU A 447 -5.19 -8.92 2.21
C GLU A 447 -4.94 -10.43 2.02
N THR A 448 -3.86 -10.95 2.59
CA THR A 448 -3.48 -12.36 2.57
C THR A 448 -4.22 -13.23 3.58
N ASP A 449 -4.91 -12.64 4.55
CA ASP A 449 -5.74 -13.37 5.51
C ASP A 449 -6.92 -14.04 4.78
N LYS A 450 -7.18 -15.32 5.08
CA LYS A 450 -8.34 -16.03 4.53
C LYS A 450 -9.66 -15.37 4.92
N GLU A 451 -9.69 -14.72 6.07
CA GLU A 451 -10.84 -14.03 6.63
C GLU A 451 -11.10 -12.66 5.98
N TRP A 452 -10.20 -12.18 5.11
CA TRP A 452 -10.43 -10.96 4.34
C TRP A 452 -11.71 -11.02 3.51
N ILE A 453 -12.00 -12.16 2.90
CA ILE A 453 -13.23 -12.38 2.11
C ILE A 453 -14.46 -12.33 3.02
N VAL A 454 -14.39 -12.90 4.23
CA VAL A 454 -15.48 -12.86 5.22
C VAL A 454 -15.74 -11.42 5.65
N PHE A 455 -14.68 -10.67 5.99
CA PHE A 455 -14.79 -9.25 6.34
C PHE A 455 -15.46 -8.44 5.24
N GLN A 456 -15.03 -8.59 3.98
CA GLN A 456 -15.62 -7.87 2.84
C GLN A 456 -17.11 -8.19 2.66
N SER A 457 -17.48 -9.47 2.69
CA SER A 457 -18.88 -9.89 2.52
C SER A 457 -19.78 -9.35 3.62
N GLU A 458 -19.37 -9.53 4.87
CA GLU A 458 -20.15 -9.10 6.04
C GLU A 458 -20.30 -7.58 6.11
N LEU A 459 -19.25 -6.83 5.76
CA LEU A 459 -19.31 -5.37 5.74
C LEU A 459 -20.18 -4.85 4.61
N ASN A 460 -20.07 -5.42 3.40
CA ASN A 460 -20.93 -5.04 2.29
C ASN A 460 -22.41 -5.32 2.57
N ASP A 461 -22.72 -6.49 3.15
CA ASP A 461 -24.09 -6.85 3.51
C ASP A 461 -24.65 -5.94 4.61
N PHE A 462 -23.79 -5.51 5.54
CA PHE A 462 -24.17 -4.60 6.60
C PHE A 462 -24.47 -3.20 6.07
N LEU A 463 -23.63 -2.67 5.18
CA LEU A 463 -23.79 -1.32 4.61
C LEU A 463 -24.96 -1.22 3.62
N LYS A 464 -25.39 -2.34 2.99
CA LYS A 464 -26.52 -2.38 2.05
C LYS A 464 -27.89 -2.48 2.72
N LYS A 465 -27.95 -2.87 3.99
CA LYS A 465 -29.22 -3.14 4.68
C LYS A 465 -29.99 -1.89 5.12
N PHE A 466 -29.40 -0.74 5.00
CA PHE A 466 -29.91 0.54 5.46
C PHE A 466 -29.58 1.67 4.49
#